data_5eceb3d4ab82cc2068eded631748d51b
#
_entry.id   5eceb3d4ab82cc2068eded631748d51b
#
_cell.length_a   1.000
_cell.length_b   1.000
_cell.length_c   1.000
_cell.angle_alpha   90.00
_cell.angle_beta   90.00
_cell.angle_gamma   90.00
#
_symmetry.space_group_name_H-M   'P 1'
#
loop_
_entity.id
_entity.type
_entity.pdbx_description
1 polymer ?
#
loop_
_entity_poly.entity_id
_entity_poly.type
_entity_poly.pdbx_seq_one_letter_code
_entity_poly.pdbx_strand_id
1 'polypeptide(L)'
;MGASDSPTGTVTRTPARGWAVLLLFRAQGSSVILISYTFGLFLPFIRDDLNISLLQAGLLQGVWWVTAATAALPFGAWFSRFRPVPVVLVSLVLGLPFLFMQALATGFVFLLLARLFFVLCHVIATPARTLLLQQWAAPRQYAQINSVGLSQHSLILALAVSTSAFFITAVGSWRIAYLLMGGLMLVQAFAWVLVARERKAPVRSFQTQLNEQEGTPLRALALYPQAWIIAAMMFFLSATWTAMVTFLPTLWLEERGVSLTLGGPLLGFLYYGLIPSGLFGGFLAHKIRNRKLLLGVPALFNVLFGVAITFTTNPILLMFLITGLGIVWVATPAINVLPFEFPGIRPRVVAVISSLVVTFSGLGFAAGPVVTGLVAQFTGSLQTGLVTLCLLTGLGIVASVFYPAYARKTAPPMLRADGDKYT
;
A
#
# COMPACT_ATOMS: atom_id res chain seq x y z
N MET A 1 -51.29 -9.75 16.74
CA MET A 1 -50.34 -9.31 17.77
C MET A 1 -49.02 -8.99 17.10
N GLY A 2 -48.78 -7.71 16.80
CA GLY A 2 -47.66 -7.24 16.03
C GLY A 2 -46.42 -7.15 16.89
N ALA A 3 -45.31 -7.72 16.38
CA ALA A 3 -44.00 -7.45 16.92
C ALA A 3 -43.56 -6.07 16.40
N SER A 4 -43.44 -5.12 17.30
CA SER A 4 -42.93 -3.78 17.04
C SER A 4 -41.46 -3.83 16.63
N ASP A 5 -41.16 -3.55 15.38
CA ASP A 5 -39.82 -3.24 14.90
C ASP A 5 -39.31 -1.97 15.60
N SER A 6 -38.49 -2.16 16.62
CA SER A 6 -37.75 -1.07 17.23
C SER A 6 -36.66 -0.59 16.26
N PRO A 7 -36.55 0.73 15.94
CA PRO A 7 -35.61 1.24 14.92
C PRO A 7 -34.16 1.37 15.40
N THR A 8 -33.77 0.75 16.51
CA THR A 8 -32.44 0.84 17.11
C THR A 8 -31.73 -0.52 17.26
N GLY A 9 -31.95 -1.43 16.29
CA GLY A 9 -31.22 -2.70 16.27
C GLY A 9 -29.72 -2.47 16.01
N THR A 10 -28.94 -2.24 17.04
CA THR A 10 -27.47 -2.29 16.96
C THR A 10 -27.09 -3.69 16.49
N VAL A 11 -26.51 -3.79 15.29
CA VAL A 11 -26.01 -5.05 14.76
C VAL A 11 -24.94 -5.57 15.70
N THR A 12 -25.27 -6.54 16.53
CA THR A 12 -24.38 -7.09 17.57
C THR A 12 -23.32 -8.01 16.97
N ARG A 13 -23.58 -8.61 15.78
CA ARG A 13 -22.68 -9.54 15.11
C ARG A 13 -22.78 -9.39 13.60
N THR A 14 -21.63 -9.39 12.91
CA THR A 14 -21.56 -9.37 11.45
C THR A 14 -22.13 -10.67 10.88
N PRO A 15 -23.12 -10.61 9.97
CA PRO A 15 -23.69 -11.79 9.35
C PRO A 15 -22.69 -12.48 8.41
N ALA A 16 -22.84 -13.79 8.17
CA ALA A 16 -21.97 -14.56 7.28
C ALA A 16 -21.83 -13.92 5.88
N ARG A 17 -22.92 -13.41 5.32
CA ARG A 17 -22.90 -12.70 4.03
C ARG A 17 -22.05 -11.41 4.11
N GLY A 18 -22.07 -10.70 5.25
CA GLY A 18 -21.23 -9.52 5.46
C GLY A 18 -19.75 -9.87 5.41
N TRP A 19 -19.36 -10.98 6.05
CA TRP A 19 -18.00 -11.51 5.94
C TRP A 19 -17.65 -11.85 4.49
N ALA A 20 -18.53 -12.55 3.76
CA ALA A 20 -18.30 -12.90 2.36
C ALA A 20 -18.08 -11.66 1.47
N VAL A 21 -18.93 -10.62 1.60
CA VAL A 21 -18.80 -9.36 0.85
C VAL A 21 -17.47 -8.66 1.17
N LEU A 22 -17.12 -8.55 2.46
CA LEU A 22 -15.91 -7.84 2.88
C LEU A 22 -14.62 -8.58 2.48
N LEU A 23 -14.60 -9.91 2.61
CA LEU A 23 -13.45 -10.72 2.20
C LEU A 23 -13.30 -10.78 0.68
N LEU A 24 -14.42 -10.86 -0.07
CA LEU A 24 -14.37 -10.79 -1.54
C LEU A 24 -13.85 -9.45 -2.03
N PHE A 25 -14.30 -8.34 -1.44
CA PHE A 25 -13.77 -7.01 -1.73
C PHE A 25 -12.25 -6.93 -1.47
N ARG A 26 -11.81 -7.51 -0.35
CA ARG A 26 -10.35 -7.58 -0.04
C ARG A 26 -9.59 -8.44 -1.03
N ALA A 27 -10.13 -9.59 -1.44
CA ALA A 27 -9.52 -10.46 -2.43
C ALA A 27 -9.34 -9.73 -3.78
N GLN A 28 -10.36 -8.96 -4.22
CA GLN A 28 -10.29 -8.14 -5.42
C GLN A 28 -9.16 -7.10 -5.33
N GLY A 29 -9.07 -6.35 -4.22
CA GLY A 29 -7.98 -5.42 -3.98
C GLY A 29 -6.60 -6.11 -3.98
N SER A 30 -6.51 -7.31 -3.42
CA SER A 30 -5.27 -8.10 -3.42
C SER A 30 -4.88 -8.52 -4.84
N SER A 31 -5.83 -8.92 -5.69
CA SER A 31 -5.56 -9.28 -7.09
C SER A 31 -5.07 -8.09 -7.91
N VAL A 32 -5.61 -6.90 -7.68
CA VAL A 32 -5.14 -5.68 -8.36
C VAL A 32 -3.70 -5.33 -7.93
N ILE A 33 -3.41 -5.37 -6.65
CA ILE A 33 -2.04 -5.12 -6.13
C ILE A 33 -1.07 -6.20 -6.62
N LEU A 34 -1.53 -7.45 -6.76
CA LEU A 34 -0.73 -8.53 -7.31
C LEU A 34 -0.20 -8.21 -8.71
N ILE A 35 -1.01 -7.61 -9.60
CA ILE A 35 -0.59 -7.17 -10.95
C ILE A 35 0.57 -6.16 -10.87
N SER A 36 0.59 -5.31 -9.85
CA SER A 36 1.72 -4.40 -9.61
C SER A 36 2.98 -5.13 -9.12
N TYR A 37 2.82 -6.06 -8.20
CA TYR A 37 3.97 -6.70 -7.54
C TYR A 37 4.58 -7.85 -8.34
N THR A 38 3.81 -8.58 -9.15
CA THR A 38 4.34 -9.57 -10.09
C THR A 38 5.03 -8.93 -11.30
N PHE A 39 4.81 -7.64 -11.54
CA PHE A 39 5.47 -6.91 -12.62
C PHE A 39 7.00 -7.06 -12.56
N GLY A 40 7.60 -6.97 -11.37
CA GLY A 40 9.05 -7.14 -11.21
C GLY A 40 9.55 -8.53 -11.64
N LEU A 41 8.77 -9.59 -11.38
CA LEU A 41 9.10 -10.96 -11.82
C LEU A 41 8.92 -11.16 -13.33
N PHE A 42 7.98 -10.44 -13.94
CA PHE A 42 7.74 -10.47 -15.39
C PHE A 42 8.63 -9.49 -16.16
N LEU A 43 9.28 -8.57 -15.45
CA LEU A 43 10.04 -7.46 -16.04
C LEU A 43 11.14 -7.92 -17.01
N PRO A 44 11.94 -8.94 -16.77
CA PRO A 44 12.93 -9.42 -17.74
C PRO A 44 12.28 -9.79 -19.08
N PHE A 45 11.18 -10.56 -19.04
CA PHE A 45 10.46 -10.97 -20.25
C PHE A 45 9.79 -9.78 -20.99
N ILE A 46 9.26 -8.81 -20.23
CA ILE A 46 8.65 -7.60 -20.78
C ILE A 46 9.73 -6.73 -21.45
N ARG A 47 10.91 -6.63 -20.81
CA ARG A 47 12.03 -5.86 -21.36
C ARG A 47 12.53 -6.43 -22.67
N ASP A 48 12.74 -7.74 -22.70
CA ASP A 48 13.23 -8.42 -23.92
C ASP A 48 12.22 -8.31 -25.06
N ASP A 49 10.93 -8.47 -24.79
CA ASP A 49 9.87 -8.48 -25.80
C ASP A 49 9.55 -7.06 -26.33
N LEU A 50 9.58 -6.04 -25.47
CA LEU A 50 9.23 -4.66 -25.83
C LEU A 50 10.45 -3.74 -26.02
N ASN A 51 11.68 -4.24 -25.82
CA ASN A 51 12.94 -3.48 -25.88
C ASN A 51 12.92 -2.22 -25.00
N ILE A 52 12.43 -2.34 -23.76
CA ILE A 52 12.34 -1.21 -22.83
C ILE A 52 13.58 -1.07 -21.94
N SER A 53 13.98 0.18 -21.69
CA SER A 53 15.11 0.49 -20.81
C SER A 53 14.75 0.29 -19.32
N LEU A 54 15.77 0.28 -18.45
CA LEU A 54 15.58 0.23 -16.99
C LEU A 54 14.81 1.44 -16.46
N LEU A 55 15.05 2.63 -17.03
CA LEU A 55 14.29 3.82 -16.70
C LEU A 55 12.81 3.67 -17.09
N GLN A 56 12.53 3.18 -18.31
CA GLN A 56 11.16 2.92 -18.76
C GLN A 56 10.46 1.88 -17.86
N ALA A 57 11.16 0.85 -17.42
CA ALA A 57 10.65 -0.12 -16.45
C ALA A 57 10.30 0.55 -15.10
N GLY A 58 11.17 1.42 -14.60
CA GLY A 58 10.93 2.24 -13.41
C GLY A 58 9.71 3.15 -13.56
N LEU A 59 9.54 3.79 -14.73
CA LEU A 59 8.37 4.63 -15.04
C LEU A 59 7.07 3.82 -15.11
N LEU A 60 7.09 2.60 -15.67
CA LEU A 60 5.94 1.69 -15.70
C LEU A 60 5.46 1.33 -14.29
N GLN A 61 6.38 1.14 -13.36
CA GLN A 61 6.02 0.90 -11.97
C GLN A 61 5.65 2.19 -11.24
N GLY A 62 6.36 3.28 -11.51
CA GLY A 62 6.11 4.60 -10.93
C GLY A 62 4.74 5.15 -11.27
N VAL A 63 4.29 5.03 -12.54
CA VAL A 63 2.97 5.51 -12.97
C VAL A 63 1.83 4.84 -12.21
N TRP A 64 1.96 3.58 -11.83
CA TRP A 64 0.99 2.88 -11.01
C TRP A 64 0.74 3.62 -9.69
N TRP A 65 1.82 3.89 -8.97
CA TRP A 65 1.72 4.46 -7.62
C TRP A 65 1.43 5.96 -7.61
N VAL A 66 1.99 6.73 -8.56
CA VAL A 66 1.65 8.15 -8.71
C VAL A 66 0.16 8.30 -9.02
N THR A 67 -0.36 7.50 -9.96
CA THR A 67 -1.77 7.53 -10.31
C THR A 67 -2.65 7.19 -9.12
N ALA A 68 -2.31 6.13 -8.37
CA ALA A 68 -3.04 5.76 -7.17
C ALA A 68 -3.03 6.86 -6.11
N ALA A 69 -1.87 7.47 -5.86
CA ALA A 69 -1.71 8.51 -4.85
C ALA A 69 -2.45 9.81 -5.22
N THR A 70 -2.34 10.26 -6.47
CA THR A 70 -2.95 11.52 -6.93
C THR A 70 -4.46 11.41 -7.14
N ALA A 71 -4.95 10.26 -7.62
CA ALA A 71 -6.37 10.04 -7.85
C ALA A 71 -7.16 9.68 -6.58
N ALA A 72 -6.49 9.19 -5.52
CA ALA A 72 -7.18 8.70 -4.32
C ALA A 72 -8.07 9.73 -3.64
N LEU A 73 -7.59 10.98 -3.46
CA LEU A 73 -8.35 12.06 -2.83
C LEU A 73 -9.54 12.53 -3.67
N PRO A 74 -9.36 12.95 -4.95
CA PRO A 74 -10.47 13.41 -5.77
C PRO A 74 -11.51 12.31 -6.01
N PHE A 75 -11.07 11.07 -6.28
CA PHE A 75 -11.97 9.95 -6.49
C PHE A 75 -12.64 9.51 -5.19
N GLY A 76 -11.93 9.54 -4.06
CA GLY A 76 -12.50 9.29 -2.75
C GLY A 76 -13.64 10.25 -2.43
N ALA A 77 -13.44 11.55 -2.65
CA ALA A 77 -14.44 12.57 -2.45
C ALA A 77 -15.64 12.45 -3.40
N TRP A 78 -15.37 12.13 -4.68
CA TRP A 78 -16.42 12.00 -5.69
C TRP A 78 -17.23 10.72 -5.53
N PHE A 79 -16.56 9.56 -5.50
CA PHE A 79 -17.22 8.24 -5.52
C PHE A 79 -17.81 7.82 -4.18
N SER A 80 -17.41 8.44 -3.06
CA SER A 80 -18.07 8.23 -1.75
C SER A 80 -19.55 8.63 -1.72
N ARG A 81 -20.02 9.40 -2.70
CA ARG A 81 -21.43 9.82 -2.84
C ARG A 81 -22.32 8.70 -3.41
N PHE A 82 -21.72 7.72 -4.05
CA PHE A 82 -22.43 6.64 -4.71
C PHE A 82 -22.52 5.38 -3.83
N ARG A 83 -23.41 4.48 -4.17
CA ARG A 83 -23.55 3.20 -3.50
C ARG A 83 -22.31 2.33 -3.73
N PRO A 84 -21.71 1.73 -2.69
CA PRO A 84 -20.44 1.04 -2.83
C PRO A 84 -20.49 -0.22 -3.70
N VAL A 85 -21.60 -0.97 -3.73
CA VAL A 85 -21.68 -2.22 -4.50
C VAL A 85 -21.59 -1.97 -6.01
N PRO A 86 -22.37 -1.06 -6.63
CA PRO A 86 -22.20 -0.71 -8.03
C PRO A 86 -20.85 -0.08 -8.34
N VAL A 87 -20.32 0.77 -7.44
CA VAL A 87 -19.01 1.42 -7.64
C VAL A 87 -17.89 0.39 -7.78
N VAL A 88 -17.88 -0.65 -6.95
CA VAL A 88 -16.91 -1.74 -7.06
C VAL A 88 -17.08 -2.51 -8.37
N LEU A 89 -18.32 -2.82 -8.76
CA LEU A 89 -18.58 -3.51 -10.03
C LEU A 89 -18.10 -2.69 -11.23
N VAL A 90 -18.43 -1.39 -11.28
CA VAL A 90 -17.99 -0.47 -12.32
C VAL A 90 -16.46 -0.40 -12.38
N SER A 91 -15.79 -0.31 -11.23
CA SER A 91 -14.33 -0.33 -11.13
C SER A 91 -13.72 -1.60 -11.76
N LEU A 92 -14.29 -2.77 -11.48
CA LEU A 92 -13.84 -4.04 -12.04
C LEU A 92 -14.08 -4.11 -13.55
N VAL A 93 -15.31 -3.81 -14.00
CA VAL A 93 -15.70 -3.90 -15.41
C VAL A 93 -14.92 -2.91 -16.27
N LEU A 94 -14.74 -1.65 -15.82
CA LEU A 94 -13.95 -0.66 -16.53
C LEU A 94 -12.44 -0.96 -16.51
N GLY A 95 -11.94 -1.63 -15.48
CA GLY A 95 -10.53 -2.01 -15.39
C GLY A 95 -10.14 -3.15 -16.32
N LEU A 96 -11.06 -4.08 -16.61
CA LEU A 96 -10.80 -5.28 -17.42
C LEU A 96 -10.22 -4.97 -18.82
N PRO A 97 -10.82 -4.08 -19.63
CA PRO A 97 -10.25 -3.73 -20.96
C PRO A 97 -8.79 -3.28 -20.87
N PHE A 98 -8.46 -2.45 -19.87
CA PHE A 98 -7.10 -1.96 -19.71
C PHE A 98 -6.12 -3.04 -19.19
N LEU A 99 -6.60 -4.02 -18.46
CA LEU A 99 -5.79 -5.19 -18.11
C LEU A 99 -5.50 -6.06 -19.32
N PHE A 100 -6.48 -6.31 -20.19
CA PHE A 100 -6.27 -7.01 -21.45
C PHE A 100 -5.38 -6.20 -22.41
N MET A 101 -5.53 -4.88 -22.45
CA MET A 101 -4.62 -4.00 -23.20
C MET A 101 -3.17 -4.14 -22.72
N GLN A 102 -2.91 -4.33 -21.42
CA GLN A 102 -1.55 -4.61 -20.93
C GLN A 102 -0.99 -5.90 -21.56
N ALA A 103 -1.80 -6.96 -21.66
CA ALA A 103 -1.39 -8.22 -22.29
C ALA A 103 -1.10 -8.05 -23.80
N LEU A 104 -1.78 -7.14 -24.46
CA LEU A 104 -1.67 -6.87 -25.91
C LEU A 104 -0.67 -5.74 -26.23
N ALA A 105 0.07 -5.26 -25.23
CA ALA A 105 0.98 -4.12 -25.44
C ALA A 105 2.09 -4.46 -26.46
N THR A 106 2.28 -3.55 -27.40
CA THR A 106 3.29 -3.63 -28.47
C THR A 106 4.49 -2.71 -28.22
N GLY A 107 4.45 -1.90 -27.16
CA GLY A 107 5.54 -0.99 -26.83
C GLY A 107 5.30 -0.26 -25.51
N PHE A 108 6.32 0.49 -25.08
CA PHE A 108 6.37 1.18 -23.81
C PHE A 108 5.15 2.09 -23.55
N VAL A 109 4.85 3.00 -24.50
CA VAL A 109 3.78 4.01 -24.30
C VAL A 109 2.42 3.34 -24.18
N PHE A 110 2.15 2.32 -25.00
CA PHE A 110 0.90 1.58 -24.93
C PHE A 110 0.73 0.88 -23.57
N LEU A 111 1.78 0.20 -23.10
CA LEU A 111 1.77 -0.44 -21.78
C LEU A 111 1.62 0.57 -20.64
N LEU A 112 2.30 1.73 -20.75
CA LEU A 112 2.22 2.81 -19.77
C LEU A 112 0.78 3.34 -19.62
N LEU A 113 0.13 3.64 -20.74
CA LEU A 113 -1.24 4.15 -20.76
C LEU A 113 -2.23 3.09 -20.27
N ALA A 114 -2.07 1.83 -20.69
CA ALA A 114 -2.91 0.73 -20.22
C ALA A 114 -2.80 0.55 -18.69
N ARG A 115 -1.59 0.65 -18.11
CA ARG A 115 -1.37 0.61 -16.65
C ARG A 115 -1.99 1.81 -15.95
N LEU A 116 -1.79 3.02 -16.46
CA LEU A 116 -2.36 4.25 -15.90
C LEU A 116 -3.88 4.17 -15.81
N PHE A 117 -4.56 3.85 -16.91
CA PHE A 117 -6.02 3.78 -16.93
C PHE A 117 -6.56 2.61 -16.10
N PHE A 118 -5.86 1.48 -16.05
CA PHE A 118 -6.21 0.38 -15.17
C PHE A 118 -6.23 0.82 -13.71
N VAL A 119 -5.19 1.53 -13.25
CA VAL A 119 -5.12 2.03 -11.87
C VAL A 119 -6.19 3.08 -11.59
N LEU A 120 -6.43 4.01 -12.54
CA LEU A 120 -7.52 4.98 -12.41
C LEU A 120 -8.87 4.30 -12.19
N CYS A 121 -9.19 3.27 -12.99
CA CYS A 121 -10.42 2.49 -12.81
C CYS A 121 -10.47 1.82 -11.43
N HIS A 122 -9.34 1.31 -10.94
CA HIS A 122 -9.30 0.65 -9.64
C HIS A 122 -9.47 1.62 -8.46
N VAL A 123 -8.89 2.81 -8.53
CA VAL A 123 -8.99 3.83 -7.47
C VAL A 123 -10.43 4.29 -7.25
N ILE A 124 -11.32 4.16 -8.25
CA ILE A 124 -12.78 4.41 -8.12
C ILE A 124 -13.37 3.63 -6.93
N ALA A 125 -12.92 2.40 -6.68
CA ALA A 125 -13.45 1.55 -5.61
C ALA A 125 -12.85 1.86 -4.21
N THR A 126 -11.86 2.74 -4.10
CA THR A 126 -11.18 3.03 -2.82
C THR A 126 -12.13 3.42 -1.69
N PRO A 127 -13.11 4.35 -1.86
CA PRO A 127 -14.03 4.73 -0.79
C PRO A 127 -15.01 3.61 -0.43
N ALA A 128 -15.26 2.67 -1.32
CA ALA A 128 -16.19 1.55 -1.07
C ALA A 128 -15.74 0.69 0.12
N ARG A 129 -14.45 0.61 0.42
CA ARG A 129 -13.91 -0.14 1.57
C ARG A 129 -14.57 0.30 2.88
N THR A 130 -14.56 1.59 3.15
CA THR A 130 -15.11 2.14 4.41
C THR A 130 -16.63 2.04 4.41
N LEU A 131 -17.27 2.32 3.28
CA LEU A 131 -18.72 2.25 3.15
C LEU A 131 -19.25 0.82 3.32
N LEU A 132 -18.61 -0.19 2.72
CA LEU A 132 -18.98 -1.59 2.89
C LEU A 132 -18.75 -2.07 4.32
N LEU A 133 -17.67 -1.64 4.97
CA LEU A 133 -17.43 -1.96 6.37
C LEU A 133 -18.54 -1.39 7.26
N GLN A 134 -18.97 -0.16 7.03
CA GLN A 134 -20.08 0.48 7.76
C GLN A 134 -21.44 -0.19 7.49
N GLN A 135 -21.68 -0.67 6.27
CA GLN A 135 -22.94 -1.34 5.90
C GLN A 135 -23.06 -2.74 6.50
N TRP A 136 -21.97 -3.49 6.55
CA TRP A 136 -22.03 -4.93 6.81
C TRP A 136 -21.47 -5.35 8.16
N ALA A 137 -20.48 -4.64 8.68
CA ALA A 137 -19.76 -5.01 9.88
C ALA A 137 -20.42 -4.46 11.15
N ALA A 138 -20.44 -5.25 12.21
CA ALA A 138 -20.76 -4.75 13.54
C ALA A 138 -19.61 -3.86 14.05
N PRO A 139 -19.87 -2.66 14.62
CA PRO A 139 -18.83 -1.74 15.07
C PRO A 139 -17.78 -2.38 15.99
N ARG A 140 -18.20 -3.27 16.89
CA ARG A 140 -17.31 -4.03 17.78
C ARG A 140 -16.34 -4.97 17.05
N GLN A 141 -16.64 -5.35 15.81
CA GLN A 141 -15.85 -6.27 14.98
C GLN A 141 -15.01 -5.56 13.91
N TYR A 142 -15.03 -4.23 13.81
CA TYR A 142 -14.25 -3.48 12.80
C TYR A 142 -12.76 -3.81 12.85
N ALA A 143 -12.17 -3.84 14.03
CA ALA A 143 -10.76 -4.19 14.21
C ALA A 143 -10.47 -5.63 13.77
N GLN A 144 -11.29 -6.58 14.17
CA GLN A 144 -11.17 -7.99 13.81
C GLN A 144 -11.25 -8.19 12.29
N ILE A 145 -12.25 -7.58 11.63
CA ILE A 145 -12.44 -7.68 10.19
C ILE A 145 -11.27 -7.05 9.41
N ASN A 146 -10.76 -5.91 9.89
CA ASN A 146 -9.59 -5.31 9.29
C ASN A 146 -8.33 -6.18 9.45
N SER A 147 -8.14 -6.80 10.61
CA SER A 147 -7.00 -7.71 10.87
C SER A 147 -7.07 -8.95 10.01
N VAL A 148 -8.24 -9.61 9.95
CA VAL A 148 -8.45 -10.78 9.07
C VAL A 148 -8.24 -10.40 7.59
N GLY A 149 -8.76 -9.26 7.16
CA GLY A 149 -8.56 -8.77 5.79
C GLY A 149 -7.11 -8.44 5.48
N LEU A 150 -6.35 -7.92 6.43
CA LEU A 150 -4.91 -7.66 6.25
C LEU A 150 -4.13 -8.98 6.15
N SER A 151 -4.42 -9.95 7.02
CA SER A 151 -3.81 -11.27 6.97
C SER A 151 -4.11 -12.00 5.66
N GLN A 152 -5.36 -11.94 5.20
CA GLN A 152 -5.78 -12.48 3.89
C GLN A 152 -4.99 -11.82 2.75
N HIS A 153 -4.88 -10.51 2.76
CA HIS A 153 -4.13 -9.75 1.76
C HIS A 153 -2.65 -10.16 1.71
N SER A 154 -1.99 -10.19 2.87
CA SER A 154 -0.58 -10.59 2.98
C SER A 154 -0.35 -12.03 2.53
N LEU A 155 -1.25 -12.94 2.90
CA LEU A 155 -1.16 -14.35 2.49
C LEU A 155 -1.35 -14.52 0.97
N ILE A 156 -2.34 -13.86 0.38
CA ILE A 156 -2.56 -13.89 -1.09
C ILE A 156 -1.31 -13.39 -1.80
N LEU A 157 -0.74 -12.27 -1.38
CA LEU A 157 0.47 -11.71 -2.00
C LEU A 157 1.69 -12.63 -1.82
N ALA A 158 1.90 -13.15 -0.62
CA ALA A 158 3.02 -14.04 -0.34
C ALA A 158 2.98 -15.30 -1.22
N LEU A 159 1.83 -15.98 -1.25
CA LEU A 159 1.64 -17.18 -2.05
C LEU A 159 1.75 -16.87 -3.55
N ALA A 160 1.06 -15.84 -4.02
CA ALA A 160 1.01 -15.51 -5.43
C ALA A 160 2.36 -15.04 -5.97
N VAL A 161 3.11 -14.22 -5.22
CA VAL A 161 4.47 -13.80 -5.62
C VAL A 161 5.43 -14.98 -5.58
N SER A 162 5.37 -15.85 -4.54
CA SER A 162 6.21 -17.04 -4.45
C SER A 162 6.01 -18.01 -5.62
N THR A 163 4.77 -18.14 -6.11
CA THR A 163 4.43 -19.09 -7.19
C THR A 163 4.49 -18.47 -8.58
N SER A 164 4.50 -17.15 -8.71
CA SER A 164 4.40 -16.46 -10.00
C SER A 164 5.60 -16.73 -10.91
N ALA A 165 6.80 -17.00 -10.36
CA ALA A 165 7.96 -17.36 -11.16
C ALA A 165 7.83 -18.76 -11.78
N PHE A 166 7.29 -19.73 -11.04
CA PHE A 166 6.96 -21.05 -11.60
C PHE A 166 5.85 -20.94 -12.65
N PHE A 167 4.88 -20.06 -12.37
CA PHE A 167 3.78 -19.82 -13.28
C PHE A 167 4.26 -19.22 -14.61
N ILE A 168 5.10 -18.19 -14.59
CA ILE A 168 5.61 -17.56 -15.80
C ILE A 168 6.52 -18.52 -16.61
N THR A 169 7.33 -19.33 -15.95
CA THR A 169 8.17 -20.32 -16.63
C THR A 169 7.34 -21.46 -17.25
N ALA A 170 6.27 -21.89 -16.59
CA ALA A 170 5.37 -22.93 -17.11
C ALA A 170 4.52 -22.42 -18.30
N VAL A 171 4.05 -21.18 -18.23
CA VAL A 171 3.22 -20.56 -19.27
C VAL A 171 4.05 -20.03 -20.44
N GLY A 172 5.31 -19.68 -20.22
CA GLY A 172 6.26 -19.21 -21.23
C GLY A 172 5.98 -17.80 -21.78
N SER A 173 4.96 -17.10 -21.27
CA SER A 173 4.58 -15.79 -21.78
C SER A 173 3.96 -14.91 -20.70
N TRP A 174 4.55 -13.72 -20.53
CA TRP A 174 3.98 -12.69 -19.63
C TRP A 174 2.61 -12.20 -20.11
N ARG A 175 2.36 -12.22 -21.41
CA ARG A 175 1.06 -11.83 -22.01
C ARG A 175 -0.05 -12.78 -21.57
N ILE A 176 0.20 -14.08 -21.64
CA ILE A 176 -0.76 -15.10 -21.17
C ILE A 176 -0.99 -14.97 -19.66
N ALA A 177 0.06 -14.66 -18.88
CA ALA A 177 -0.09 -14.40 -17.45
C ALA A 177 -1.06 -13.24 -17.17
N TYR A 178 -0.94 -12.12 -17.91
CA TYR A 178 -1.88 -10.99 -17.78
C TYR A 178 -3.31 -11.35 -18.25
N LEU A 179 -3.45 -12.16 -19.31
CA LEU A 179 -4.78 -12.65 -19.74
C LEU A 179 -5.45 -13.52 -18.67
N LEU A 180 -4.68 -14.39 -18.01
CA LEU A 180 -5.19 -15.22 -16.91
C LEU A 180 -5.54 -14.38 -15.67
N MET A 181 -4.77 -13.35 -15.36
CA MET A 181 -5.14 -12.37 -14.33
C MET A 181 -6.44 -11.63 -14.69
N GLY A 182 -6.64 -11.31 -15.96
CA GLY A 182 -7.90 -10.76 -16.49
C GLY A 182 -9.06 -11.74 -16.30
N GLY A 183 -8.86 -13.02 -16.59
CA GLY A 183 -9.82 -14.09 -16.34
C GLY A 183 -10.19 -14.21 -14.86
N LEU A 184 -9.20 -14.15 -13.96
CA LEU A 184 -9.44 -14.12 -12.52
C LEU A 184 -10.30 -12.92 -12.10
N MET A 185 -10.02 -11.72 -12.64
CA MET A 185 -10.83 -10.53 -12.35
C MET A 185 -12.27 -10.66 -12.89
N LEU A 186 -12.48 -11.31 -14.04
CA LEU A 186 -13.81 -11.64 -14.55
C LEU A 186 -14.57 -12.54 -13.58
N VAL A 187 -13.94 -13.61 -13.09
CA VAL A 187 -14.53 -14.51 -12.08
C VAL A 187 -14.88 -13.73 -10.81
N GLN A 188 -14.01 -12.82 -10.36
CA GLN A 188 -14.27 -11.99 -9.19
C GLN A 188 -15.43 -11.00 -9.44
N ALA A 189 -15.52 -10.40 -10.62
CA ALA A 189 -16.65 -9.54 -10.99
C ALA A 189 -17.97 -10.30 -11.00
N PHE A 190 -17.98 -11.52 -11.54
CA PHE A 190 -19.14 -12.42 -11.51
C PHE A 190 -19.51 -12.80 -10.07
N ALA A 191 -18.53 -13.23 -9.27
CA ALA A 191 -18.75 -13.53 -7.85
C ALA A 191 -19.30 -12.31 -7.08
N TRP A 192 -18.83 -11.08 -7.43
CA TRP A 192 -19.35 -9.86 -6.84
C TRP A 192 -20.81 -9.65 -7.12
N VAL A 193 -21.26 -9.85 -8.37
CA VAL A 193 -22.68 -9.75 -8.75
C VAL A 193 -23.55 -10.73 -7.97
N LEU A 194 -23.06 -11.94 -7.72
CA LEU A 194 -23.82 -12.98 -6.99
C LEU A 194 -23.89 -12.72 -5.49
N VAL A 195 -22.78 -12.28 -4.88
CA VAL A 195 -22.64 -12.20 -3.42
C VAL A 195 -23.00 -10.82 -2.87
N ALA A 196 -22.55 -9.74 -3.56
CA ALA A 196 -22.67 -8.39 -3.03
C ALA A 196 -24.12 -7.87 -3.11
N ARG A 197 -24.55 -7.25 -2.02
CA ARG A 197 -25.86 -6.59 -1.93
C ARG A 197 -25.70 -5.26 -1.17
N GLU A 198 -26.53 -4.28 -1.52
CA GLU A 198 -26.63 -3.06 -0.75
C GLU A 198 -27.38 -3.29 0.57
N ARG A 199 -26.88 -2.66 1.62
CA ARG A 199 -27.54 -2.60 2.91
C ARG A 199 -27.56 -1.15 3.41
N LYS A 200 -28.64 -0.73 4.05
CA LYS A 200 -28.71 0.59 4.68
C LYS A 200 -27.66 0.65 5.81
N ALA A 201 -26.78 1.64 5.76
CA ALA A 201 -25.81 1.84 6.83
C ALA A 201 -26.52 2.38 8.09
N PRO A 202 -26.24 1.83 9.26
CA PRO A 202 -26.86 2.31 10.50
C PRO A 202 -26.35 3.67 10.98
N VAL A 203 -25.25 4.21 10.42
CA VAL A 203 -24.62 5.43 10.94
C VAL A 203 -24.24 6.40 9.82
N ARG A 204 -24.93 7.53 9.77
CA ARG A 204 -24.59 8.73 8.95
C ARG A 204 -23.58 9.68 9.62
N SER A 205 -23.11 9.39 10.83
CA SER A 205 -22.58 10.42 11.75
C SER A 205 -21.15 10.90 11.50
N PHE A 206 -20.29 10.14 10.82
CA PHE A 206 -18.87 10.52 10.73
C PHE A 206 -18.61 11.62 9.69
N GLN A 207 -19.29 11.57 8.54
CA GLN A 207 -19.16 12.62 7.50
C GLN A 207 -19.79 13.94 7.93
N THR A 208 -20.91 13.91 8.67
CA THR A 208 -21.56 15.10 9.18
C THR A 208 -20.67 15.80 10.22
N GLN A 209 -20.05 15.04 11.12
CA GLN A 209 -19.11 15.57 12.11
C GLN A 209 -17.83 16.17 11.50
N LEU A 210 -17.36 15.65 10.35
CA LEU A 210 -16.21 16.22 9.65
C LEU A 210 -16.54 17.53 8.92
N ASN A 211 -17.78 17.70 8.48
CA ASN A 211 -18.22 18.90 7.76
C ASN A 211 -18.59 20.08 8.68
N GLU A 212 -18.91 19.81 9.94
CA GLU A 212 -19.32 20.84 10.91
C GLU A 212 -18.15 21.59 11.57
N GLN A 213 -16.89 21.16 11.32
CA GLN A 213 -15.72 21.83 11.90
C GLN A 213 -15.14 22.87 10.93
N GLU A 214 -15.35 24.15 11.22
CA GLU A 214 -14.75 25.28 10.49
C GLU A 214 -13.23 25.35 10.67
N GLY A 215 -12.51 25.73 9.61
CA GLY A 215 -11.07 26.00 9.59
C GLY A 215 -10.33 25.32 8.44
N THR A 216 -9.20 25.92 8.01
CA THR A 216 -8.34 25.35 6.97
C THR A 216 -7.38 24.30 7.57
N PRO A 217 -7.68 23.00 7.45
CA PRO A 217 -6.91 21.94 8.11
C PRO A 217 -5.45 21.87 7.61
N LEU A 218 -5.15 22.43 6.42
CA LEU A 218 -3.80 22.47 5.86
C LEU A 218 -2.85 23.37 6.66
N ARG A 219 -3.34 24.45 7.28
CA ARG A 219 -2.51 25.30 8.16
C ARG A 219 -2.01 24.52 9.38
N ALA A 220 -2.75 23.50 9.81
CA ALA A 220 -2.32 22.65 10.92
C ALA A 220 -1.04 21.87 10.62
N LEU A 221 -0.72 21.56 9.36
CA LEU A 221 0.54 20.88 9.00
C LEU A 221 1.78 21.73 9.31
N ALA A 222 1.66 23.07 9.27
CA ALA A 222 2.74 23.98 9.68
C ALA A 222 2.96 23.95 11.19
N LEU A 223 1.94 23.67 11.99
CA LEU A 223 2.01 23.62 13.45
C LEU A 223 2.63 22.31 13.97
N TYR A 224 2.64 21.26 13.16
CA TYR A 224 3.14 19.93 13.54
C TYR A 224 4.29 19.48 12.61
N PRO A 225 5.52 20.01 12.77
CA PRO A 225 6.66 19.61 11.93
C PRO A 225 6.97 18.11 12.01
N GLN A 226 6.60 17.46 13.12
CA GLN A 226 6.73 16.01 13.29
C GLN A 226 5.93 15.21 12.25
N ALA A 227 4.84 15.76 11.73
CA ALA A 227 4.03 15.13 10.67
C ALA A 227 4.85 14.94 9.39
N TRP A 228 5.70 15.90 9.04
CA TRP A 228 6.58 15.82 7.88
C TRP A 228 7.68 14.78 8.05
N ILE A 229 8.20 14.62 9.29
CA ILE A 229 9.22 13.60 9.59
C ILE A 229 8.64 12.20 9.37
N ILE A 230 7.46 11.90 9.92
CA ILE A 230 6.83 10.59 9.74
C ILE A 230 6.40 10.35 8.29
N ALA A 231 5.97 11.39 7.57
CA ALA A 231 5.67 11.31 6.14
C ALA A 231 6.93 11.00 5.32
N ALA A 232 8.04 11.68 5.60
CA ALA A 232 9.32 11.42 4.94
C ALA A 232 9.84 9.99 5.22
N MET A 233 9.67 9.49 6.44
CA MET A 233 10.04 8.11 6.77
C MET A 233 9.22 7.11 5.98
N MET A 234 7.91 7.32 5.84
CA MET A 234 7.07 6.46 4.99
C MET A 234 7.46 6.54 3.52
N PHE A 235 7.85 7.73 3.04
CA PHE A 235 8.38 7.88 1.68
C PHE A 235 9.60 6.98 1.46
N PHE A 236 10.62 7.06 2.32
CA PHE A 236 11.85 6.28 2.17
C PHE A 236 11.61 4.77 2.31
N LEU A 237 10.80 4.35 3.27
CA LEU A 237 10.45 2.95 3.46
C LEU A 237 9.74 2.38 2.22
N SER A 238 8.78 3.13 1.67
CA SER A 238 8.03 2.77 0.49
C SER A 238 8.89 2.74 -0.78
N ALA A 239 9.86 3.66 -0.89
CA ALA A 239 10.77 3.73 -2.03
C ALA A 239 11.67 2.49 -2.10
N THR A 240 12.28 2.09 -0.99
CA THR A 240 13.09 0.85 -0.94
C THR A 240 12.24 -0.36 -1.29
N TRP A 241 11.06 -0.48 -0.67
CA TRP A 241 10.15 -1.61 -0.90
C TRP A 241 9.86 -1.83 -2.39
N THR A 242 9.37 -0.77 -3.05
CA THR A 242 8.93 -0.90 -4.44
C THR A 242 10.09 -1.10 -5.40
N ALA A 243 11.24 -0.46 -5.16
CA ALA A 243 12.43 -0.67 -5.97
C ALA A 243 12.91 -2.12 -5.87
N MET A 244 12.96 -2.70 -4.65
CA MET A 244 13.33 -4.08 -4.43
C MET A 244 12.35 -5.04 -5.12
N VAL A 245 11.05 -4.87 -4.92
CA VAL A 245 10.03 -5.71 -5.58
C VAL A 245 10.12 -5.63 -7.10
N THR A 246 10.47 -4.45 -7.65
CA THR A 246 10.50 -4.24 -9.11
C THR A 246 11.76 -4.81 -9.74
N PHE A 247 12.93 -4.53 -9.17
CA PHE A 247 14.20 -4.77 -9.85
C PHE A 247 15.03 -5.93 -9.29
N LEU A 248 14.73 -6.41 -8.09
CA LEU A 248 15.51 -7.50 -7.50
C LEU A 248 15.46 -8.80 -8.35
N PRO A 249 14.30 -9.21 -8.92
CA PRO A 249 14.25 -10.35 -9.82
C PRO A 249 15.12 -10.17 -11.07
N THR A 250 15.15 -8.97 -11.64
CA THR A 250 15.98 -8.64 -12.80
C THR A 250 17.47 -8.65 -12.43
N LEU A 251 17.86 -8.06 -11.29
CA LEU A 251 19.24 -8.11 -10.78
C LEU A 251 19.73 -9.55 -10.62
N TRP A 252 18.91 -10.39 -10.01
CA TRP A 252 19.27 -11.79 -9.79
C TRP A 252 19.45 -12.55 -11.10
N LEU A 253 18.53 -12.38 -12.04
CA LEU A 253 18.57 -13.08 -13.31
C LEU A 253 19.71 -12.58 -14.22
N GLU A 254 19.80 -11.26 -14.45
CA GLU A 254 20.69 -10.66 -15.45
C GLU A 254 22.12 -10.47 -14.92
N GLU A 255 22.31 -10.04 -13.67
CA GLU A 255 23.63 -9.71 -13.14
C GLU A 255 24.20 -10.81 -12.21
N ARG A 256 23.38 -11.70 -11.66
CA ARG A 256 23.79 -12.69 -10.66
C ARG A 256 23.61 -14.16 -11.07
N GLY A 257 22.97 -14.42 -12.20
CA GLY A 257 22.73 -15.78 -12.70
C GLY A 257 21.80 -16.62 -11.82
N VAL A 258 21.03 -15.99 -10.91
CA VAL A 258 20.04 -16.70 -10.07
C VAL A 258 18.78 -16.90 -10.89
N SER A 259 18.32 -18.17 -10.97
CA SER A 259 17.11 -18.49 -11.74
C SER A 259 15.87 -17.81 -11.16
N LEU A 260 14.93 -17.43 -12.02
CA LEU A 260 13.65 -16.85 -11.59
C LEU A 260 12.80 -17.82 -10.75
N THR A 261 12.96 -19.15 -10.99
CA THR A 261 12.28 -20.19 -10.20
C THR A 261 12.69 -20.16 -8.72
N LEU A 262 13.92 -19.74 -8.43
CA LEU A 262 14.38 -19.48 -7.07
C LEU A 262 14.05 -18.06 -6.62
N GLY A 263 14.15 -17.07 -7.51
CA GLY A 263 13.90 -15.66 -7.22
C GLY A 263 12.46 -15.36 -6.79
N GLY A 264 11.48 -16.05 -7.36
CA GLY A 264 10.07 -15.90 -6.97
C GLY A 264 9.78 -16.26 -5.52
N PRO A 265 10.08 -17.50 -5.08
CA PRO A 265 9.99 -17.88 -3.67
C PRO A 265 10.77 -16.96 -2.74
N LEU A 266 12.01 -16.58 -3.10
CA LEU A 266 12.83 -15.67 -2.31
C LEU A 266 12.13 -14.31 -2.14
N LEU A 267 11.57 -13.73 -3.21
CA LEU A 267 10.84 -12.48 -3.14
C LEU A 267 9.56 -12.63 -2.29
N GLY A 268 8.95 -13.81 -2.27
CA GLY A 268 7.80 -14.13 -1.40
C GLY A 268 8.09 -13.94 0.08
N PHE A 269 9.34 -14.18 0.52
CA PHE A 269 9.75 -13.97 1.90
C PHE A 269 9.63 -12.51 2.37
N LEU A 270 9.66 -11.54 1.45
CA LEU A 270 9.37 -10.15 1.75
C LEU A 270 7.96 -9.99 2.34
N TYR A 271 6.97 -10.66 1.75
CA TYR A 271 5.57 -10.60 2.18
C TYR A 271 5.29 -11.47 3.41
N TYR A 272 6.01 -12.60 3.56
CA TYR A 272 5.96 -13.35 4.83
C TYR A 272 6.48 -12.52 6.00
N GLY A 273 7.49 -11.67 5.79
CA GLY A 273 7.99 -10.71 6.78
C GLY A 273 6.97 -9.65 7.21
N LEU A 274 5.99 -9.31 6.35
CA LEU A 274 4.90 -8.39 6.71
C LEU A 274 3.94 -8.96 7.77
N ILE A 275 3.79 -10.29 7.86
CA ILE A 275 2.86 -10.92 8.80
C ILE A 275 3.25 -10.58 10.25
N PRO A 276 4.49 -10.88 10.70
CA PRO A 276 4.92 -10.46 12.03
C PRO A 276 4.94 -8.93 12.21
N SER A 277 5.23 -8.17 11.16
CA SER A 277 5.21 -6.70 11.21
C SER A 277 3.85 -6.15 11.60
N GLY A 278 2.78 -6.67 11.01
CA GLY A 278 1.41 -6.27 11.32
C GLY A 278 1.00 -6.65 12.76
N LEU A 279 1.38 -7.85 13.20
CA LEU A 279 1.02 -8.37 14.52
C LEU A 279 1.80 -7.67 15.65
N PHE A 280 3.11 -7.52 15.49
CA PHE A 280 3.97 -7.00 16.55
C PHE A 280 4.14 -5.48 16.51
N GLY A 281 3.87 -4.81 15.37
CA GLY A 281 4.08 -3.38 15.24
C GLY A 281 3.26 -2.54 16.21
N GLY A 282 1.99 -2.89 16.43
CA GLY A 282 1.15 -2.25 17.46
C GLY A 282 1.65 -2.47 18.88
N PHE A 283 2.12 -3.69 19.20
CA PHE A 283 2.71 -4.02 20.48
C PHE A 283 4.02 -3.25 20.73
N LEU A 284 4.92 -3.21 19.74
CA LEU A 284 6.17 -2.45 19.83
C LEU A 284 5.91 -0.95 20.01
N ALA A 285 4.95 -0.40 19.27
CA ALA A 285 4.55 1.01 19.41
C ALA A 285 4.13 1.35 20.84
N HIS A 286 3.51 0.41 21.56
CA HIS A 286 3.08 0.59 22.95
C HIS A 286 4.23 0.41 23.94
N LYS A 287 5.14 -0.55 23.69
CA LYS A 287 6.23 -0.92 24.60
C LYS A 287 7.43 0.01 24.51
N ILE A 288 7.79 0.45 23.29
CA ILE A 288 8.95 1.32 23.04
C ILE A 288 8.53 2.78 23.22
N ARG A 289 8.83 3.34 24.40
CA ARG A 289 8.53 4.75 24.72
C ARG A 289 9.40 5.75 23.95
N ASN A 290 10.62 5.38 23.58
CA ASN A 290 11.51 6.24 22.82
C ASN A 290 11.15 6.19 21.34
N ARG A 291 10.50 7.23 20.86
CA ARG A 291 9.99 7.33 19.47
C ARG A 291 11.11 7.43 18.43
N LYS A 292 12.28 7.96 18.79
CA LYS A 292 13.46 7.96 17.90
C LYS A 292 13.93 6.55 17.59
N LEU A 293 14.00 5.67 18.59
CA LEU A 293 14.36 4.27 18.39
C LEU A 293 13.30 3.52 17.59
N LEU A 294 12.02 3.78 17.89
CA LEU A 294 10.90 3.15 17.18
C LEU A 294 10.91 3.42 15.67
N LEU A 295 11.38 4.60 15.28
CA LEU A 295 11.47 5.02 13.88
C LEU A 295 12.86 4.75 13.28
N GLY A 296 13.92 5.07 14.00
CA GLY A 296 15.30 5.03 13.50
C GLY A 296 15.85 3.61 13.32
N VAL A 297 15.50 2.68 14.21
CA VAL A 297 15.97 1.29 14.10
C VAL A 297 15.43 0.61 12.83
N PRO A 298 14.11 0.67 12.51
CA PRO A 298 13.63 0.16 11.24
C PRO A 298 14.25 0.88 10.03
N ALA A 299 14.45 2.20 10.07
CA ALA A 299 15.11 2.92 8.99
C ALA A 299 16.56 2.44 8.76
N LEU A 300 17.32 2.19 9.83
CA LEU A 300 18.67 1.64 9.75
C LEU A 300 18.67 0.23 9.10
N PHE A 301 17.80 -0.66 9.58
CA PHE A 301 17.70 -1.99 9.02
C PHE A 301 17.18 -2.01 7.58
N ASN A 302 16.33 -1.04 7.19
CA ASN A 302 15.92 -0.87 5.80
C ASN A 302 17.12 -0.65 4.87
N VAL A 303 18.07 0.19 5.28
CA VAL A 303 19.31 0.43 4.53
C VAL A 303 20.20 -0.81 4.54
N LEU A 304 20.48 -1.36 5.73
CA LEU A 304 21.38 -2.49 5.89
C LEU A 304 20.92 -3.73 5.11
N PHE A 305 19.68 -4.12 5.27
CA PHE A 305 19.13 -5.27 4.54
C PHE A 305 19.01 -4.96 3.05
N GLY A 306 18.54 -3.76 2.69
CA GLY A 306 18.44 -3.34 1.30
C GLY A 306 19.78 -3.45 0.57
N VAL A 307 20.86 -2.89 1.14
CA VAL A 307 22.21 -2.98 0.57
C VAL A 307 22.70 -4.44 0.57
N ALA A 308 22.61 -5.16 1.70
CA ALA A 308 23.14 -6.54 1.82
C ALA A 308 22.51 -7.50 0.80
N ILE A 309 21.20 -7.37 0.52
CA ILE A 309 20.49 -8.18 -0.46
C ILE A 309 21.10 -8.05 -1.86
N THR A 310 21.60 -6.87 -2.23
CA THR A 310 22.16 -6.64 -3.57
C THR A 310 23.52 -7.28 -3.77
N PHE A 311 24.25 -7.63 -2.70
CA PHE A 311 25.60 -8.18 -2.77
C PHE A 311 25.66 -9.71 -2.57
N THR A 312 24.62 -10.35 -2.06
CA THR A 312 24.63 -11.79 -1.79
C THR A 312 23.85 -12.60 -2.82
N THR A 313 24.36 -13.79 -3.12
CA THR A 313 23.68 -14.80 -3.95
C THR A 313 23.32 -16.05 -3.15
N ASN A 314 23.77 -16.15 -1.88
CA ASN A 314 23.45 -17.29 -1.03
C ASN A 314 21.94 -17.31 -0.71
N PRO A 315 21.18 -18.36 -1.13
CA PRO A 315 19.72 -18.36 -0.98
C PRO A 315 19.25 -18.29 0.48
N ILE A 316 19.97 -18.96 1.39
CA ILE A 316 19.63 -18.98 2.82
C ILE A 316 19.79 -17.59 3.42
N LEU A 317 20.92 -16.93 3.11
CA LEU A 317 21.16 -15.56 3.58
C LEU A 317 20.15 -14.59 2.97
N LEU A 318 19.81 -14.74 1.68
CA LEU A 318 18.76 -13.95 1.03
C LEU A 318 17.41 -14.13 1.72
N MET A 319 17.00 -15.34 2.10
CA MET A 319 15.76 -15.56 2.84
C MET A 319 15.71 -14.73 4.13
N PHE A 320 16.79 -14.74 4.93
CA PHE A 320 16.87 -13.97 6.17
C PHE A 320 16.83 -12.46 5.92
N LEU A 321 17.63 -11.96 4.97
CA LEU A 321 17.73 -10.54 4.67
C LEU A 321 16.40 -10.00 4.09
N ILE A 322 15.78 -10.74 3.18
CA ILE A 322 14.50 -10.33 2.55
C ILE A 322 13.36 -10.39 3.58
N THR A 323 13.31 -11.44 4.42
CA THR A 323 12.35 -11.49 5.53
C THR A 323 12.57 -10.33 6.48
N GLY A 324 13.83 -10.03 6.82
CA GLY A 324 14.22 -8.88 7.64
C GLY A 324 13.73 -7.56 7.05
N LEU A 325 13.90 -7.37 5.74
CA LEU A 325 13.39 -6.20 5.03
C LEU A 325 11.85 -6.10 5.10
N GLY A 326 11.14 -7.24 5.05
CA GLY A 326 9.70 -7.31 5.30
C GLY A 326 9.33 -6.91 6.75
N ILE A 327 10.12 -7.37 7.73
CA ILE A 327 9.92 -7.06 9.16
C ILE A 327 10.13 -5.57 9.47
N VAL A 328 10.97 -4.87 8.72
CA VAL A 328 11.18 -3.42 8.87
C VAL A 328 9.85 -2.63 8.81
N TRP A 329 8.84 -3.14 8.13
CA TRP A 329 7.51 -2.54 8.07
C TRP A 329 6.75 -2.54 9.41
N VAL A 330 7.33 -3.11 10.46
CA VAL A 330 6.87 -3.00 11.85
C VAL A 330 6.75 -1.55 12.33
N ALA A 331 7.46 -0.62 11.69
CA ALA A 331 7.31 0.82 11.91
C ALA A 331 5.95 1.37 11.47
N THR A 332 5.29 0.76 10.48
CA THR A 332 4.05 1.30 9.88
C THR A 332 2.88 1.40 10.86
N PRO A 333 2.53 0.39 11.67
CA PRO A 333 1.50 0.54 12.70
C PRO A 333 1.83 1.63 13.71
N ALA A 334 3.10 1.79 14.06
CA ALA A 334 3.56 2.87 14.95
C ALA A 334 3.36 4.24 14.31
N ILE A 335 3.81 4.42 13.07
CA ILE A 335 3.65 5.67 12.30
C ILE A 335 2.17 6.08 12.23
N ASN A 336 1.26 5.13 12.06
CA ASN A 336 -0.17 5.40 11.99
C ASN A 336 -0.79 5.85 13.33
N VAL A 337 -0.14 5.54 14.46
CA VAL A 337 -0.61 5.92 15.81
C VAL A 337 0.03 7.22 16.29
N LEU A 338 1.25 7.55 15.85
CA LEU A 338 1.98 8.74 16.30
C LEU A 338 1.21 10.07 16.17
N PRO A 339 0.40 10.32 15.12
CA PRO A 339 -0.38 11.54 15.04
C PRO A 339 -1.33 11.75 16.22
N PHE A 340 -1.86 10.68 16.82
CA PHE A 340 -2.76 10.78 17.98
C PHE A 340 -2.04 11.20 19.27
N GLU A 341 -0.72 11.12 19.31
CA GLU A 341 0.11 11.51 20.47
C GLU A 341 0.49 13.00 20.43
N PHE A 342 0.12 13.74 19.37
CA PHE A 342 0.48 15.15 19.27
C PHE A 342 -0.36 15.99 20.23
N PRO A 343 0.29 16.88 21.01
CA PRO A 343 -0.40 17.63 22.04
C PRO A 343 -1.44 18.59 21.41
N GLY A 344 -2.66 18.57 21.97
CA GLY A 344 -3.76 19.45 21.52
C GLY A 344 -4.31 19.13 20.13
N ILE A 345 -4.02 17.96 19.58
CA ILE A 345 -4.48 17.61 18.23
C ILE A 345 -5.98 17.35 18.20
N ARG A 346 -6.62 17.87 17.15
CA ARG A 346 -8.05 17.62 16.87
C ARG A 346 -8.20 16.42 15.91
N PRO A 347 -9.30 15.64 15.99
CA PRO A 347 -9.53 14.48 15.11
C PRO A 347 -9.39 14.78 13.62
N ARG A 348 -9.83 15.95 13.17
CA ARG A 348 -9.71 16.40 11.78
C ARG A 348 -8.25 16.59 11.35
N VAL A 349 -7.40 17.11 12.25
CA VAL A 349 -5.96 17.30 11.97
C VAL A 349 -5.24 15.96 11.91
N VAL A 350 -5.62 14.97 12.74
CA VAL A 350 -5.12 13.59 12.62
C VAL A 350 -5.41 13.02 11.24
N ALA A 351 -6.64 13.21 10.74
CA ALA A 351 -7.01 12.73 9.40
C ALA A 351 -6.15 13.37 8.30
N VAL A 352 -5.86 14.67 8.40
CA VAL A 352 -5.00 15.40 7.46
C VAL A 352 -3.56 14.88 7.51
N ILE A 353 -3.00 14.67 8.71
CA ILE A 353 -1.65 14.11 8.87
C ILE A 353 -1.59 12.67 8.33
N SER A 354 -2.60 11.84 8.60
CA SER A 354 -2.68 10.50 8.03
C SER A 354 -2.73 10.53 6.51
N SER A 355 -3.46 11.46 5.91
CA SER A 355 -3.49 11.65 4.46
C SER A 355 -2.13 12.08 3.90
N LEU A 356 -1.40 12.97 4.60
CA LEU A 356 -0.03 13.36 4.24
C LEU A 356 0.89 12.12 4.21
N VAL A 357 0.84 11.30 5.25
CA VAL A 357 1.65 10.06 5.36
C VAL A 357 1.34 9.11 4.21
N VAL A 358 0.07 8.90 3.88
CA VAL A 358 -0.35 8.04 2.75
C VAL A 358 0.12 8.61 1.41
N THR A 359 0.01 9.93 1.21
CA THR A 359 0.49 10.59 -0.02
C THR A 359 2.00 10.41 -0.18
N PHE A 360 2.77 10.67 0.87
CA PHE A 360 4.23 10.50 0.83
C PHE A 360 4.64 9.03 0.63
N SER A 361 3.91 8.09 1.22
CA SER A 361 4.10 6.66 0.95
C SER A 361 3.87 6.34 -0.53
N GLY A 362 2.80 6.85 -1.14
CA GLY A 362 2.52 6.66 -2.56
C GLY A 362 3.59 7.28 -3.46
N LEU A 363 4.07 8.49 -3.13
CA LEU A 363 5.18 9.12 -3.83
C LEU A 363 6.48 8.33 -3.69
N GLY A 364 6.75 7.76 -2.51
CA GLY A 364 7.89 6.88 -2.27
C GLY A 364 7.82 5.62 -3.13
N PHE A 365 6.66 4.95 -3.15
CA PHE A 365 6.43 3.79 -4.01
C PHE A 365 6.67 4.09 -5.50
N ALA A 366 6.37 5.31 -5.94
CA ALA A 366 6.63 5.75 -7.30
C ALA A 366 8.10 6.12 -7.54
N ALA A 367 8.70 6.88 -6.63
CA ALA A 367 10.06 7.40 -6.77
C ALA A 367 11.12 6.30 -6.74
N GLY A 368 10.94 5.27 -5.90
CA GLY A 368 11.91 4.18 -5.73
C GLY A 368 12.32 3.54 -7.05
N PRO A 369 11.40 2.96 -7.83
CA PRO A 369 11.75 2.35 -9.11
C PRO A 369 12.27 3.35 -10.15
N VAL A 370 11.75 4.58 -10.17
CA VAL A 370 12.19 5.62 -11.12
C VAL A 370 13.64 6.01 -10.83
N VAL A 371 13.98 6.29 -9.57
CA VAL A 371 15.35 6.65 -9.17
C VAL A 371 16.32 5.49 -9.44
N THR A 372 15.94 4.26 -9.07
CA THR A 372 16.75 3.08 -9.34
C THR A 372 16.99 2.89 -10.83
N GLY A 373 15.93 2.96 -11.65
CA GLY A 373 16.04 2.81 -13.10
C GLY A 373 16.86 3.91 -13.76
N LEU A 374 16.73 5.15 -13.27
CA LEU A 374 17.52 6.31 -13.74
C LEU A 374 19.01 6.11 -13.46
N VAL A 375 19.37 5.80 -12.21
CA VAL A 375 20.77 5.57 -11.83
C VAL A 375 21.34 4.36 -12.58
N ALA A 376 20.58 3.29 -12.70
CA ALA A 376 21.01 2.10 -13.43
C ALA A 376 21.26 2.40 -14.92
N GLN A 377 20.45 3.25 -15.54
CA GLN A 377 20.65 3.65 -16.93
C GLN A 377 21.91 4.46 -17.14
N PHE A 378 22.26 5.36 -16.22
CA PHE A 378 23.49 6.17 -16.32
C PHE A 378 24.75 5.39 -15.97
N THR A 379 24.67 4.45 -15.02
CA THR A 379 25.83 3.68 -14.54
C THR A 379 26.04 2.37 -15.28
N GLY A 380 25.06 1.89 -16.04
CA GLY A 380 25.07 0.58 -16.68
C GLY A 380 24.89 -0.60 -15.71
N SER A 381 24.59 -0.36 -14.42
CA SER A 381 24.47 -1.40 -13.39
C SER A 381 23.22 -1.20 -12.54
N LEU A 382 22.37 -2.23 -12.54
CA LEU A 382 21.15 -2.23 -11.71
C LEU A 382 21.49 -2.34 -10.22
N GLN A 383 22.55 -3.04 -9.89
CA GLN A 383 23.08 -3.12 -8.53
C GLN A 383 23.41 -1.72 -7.99
N THR A 384 24.12 -0.89 -8.79
CA THR A 384 24.46 0.50 -8.40
C THR A 384 23.18 1.32 -8.19
N GLY A 385 22.17 1.16 -9.03
CA GLY A 385 20.89 1.84 -8.89
C GLY A 385 20.19 1.49 -7.57
N LEU A 386 20.11 0.21 -7.23
CA LEU A 386 19.49 -0.26 -5.98
C LEU A 386 20.28 0.19 -4.74
N VAL A 387 21.60 0.05 -4.75
CA VAL A 387 22.47 0.50 -3.64
C VAL A 387 22.33 1.99 -3.41
N THR A 388 22.40 2.79 -4.48
CA THR A 388 22.23 4.25 -4.38
C THR A 388 20.89 4.61 -3.75
N LEU A 389 19.79 3.98 -4.19
CA LEU A 389 18.49 4.21 -3.58
C LEU A 389 18.48 3.82 -2.09
N CYS A 390 19.00 2.65 -1.73
CA CYS A 390 19.05 2.21 -0.33
C CYS A 390 19.83 3.19 0.55
N LEU A 391 20.95 3.71 0.06
CA LEU A 391 21.72 4.73 0.77
C LEU A 391 20.97 6.05 0.90
N LEU A 392 20.28 6.51 -0.14
CA LEU A 392 19.42 7.70 -0.09
C LEU A 392 18.30 7.54 0.95
N THR A 393 17.73 6.33 1.10
CA THR A 393 16.72 6.09 2.14
C THR A 393 17.29 6.16 3.57
N GLY A 394 18.61 6.14 3.72
CA GLY A 394 19.31 6.47 4.98
C GLY A 394 19.01 7.89 5.51
N LEU A 395 18.54 8.82 4.66
CA LEU A 395 17.98 10.09 5.10
C LEU A 395 16.80 9.93 6.06
N GLY A 396 16.10 8.80 6.04
CA GLY A 396 15.09 8.43 7.03
C GLY A 396 15.67 8.29 8.44
N ILE A 397 16.91 7.79 8.56
CA ILE A 397 17.60 7.68 9.85
C ILE A 397 17.87 9.11 10.38
N VAL A 398 18.37 9.99 9.51
CA VAL A 398 18.61 11.41 9.86
C VAL A 398 17.30 12.06 10.29
N ALA A 399 16.22 11.86 9.53
CA ALA A 399 14.90 12.38 9.88
C ALA A 399 14.42 11.90 11.26
N SER A 400 14.67 10.63 11.62
CA SER A 400 14.28 10.07 12.92
C SER A 400 14.99 10.74 14.11
N VAL A 401 16.21 11.25 13.92
CA VAL A 401 16.95 11.96 14.97
C VAL A 401 16.26 13.27 15.36
N PHE A 402 15.62 13.94 14.41
CA PHE A 402 14.88 15.18 14.65
C PHE A 402 13.49 14.95 15.25
N TYR A 403 12.99 13.71 15.28
CA TYR A 403 11.73 13.41 15.92
C TYR A 403 11.85 13.51 17.45
N PRO A 404 10.84 14.01 18.19
CA PRO A 404 10.87 14.04 19.65
C PRO A 404 10.99 12.64 20.25
N ALA A 405 11.91 12.43 21.18
CA ALA A 405 12.13 11.13 21.80
C ALA A 405 10.89 10.62 22.58
N TYR A 406 10.16 11.57 23.18
CA TYR A 406 8.97 11.30 23.98
C TYR A 406 7.81 12.19 23.52
N ALA A 407 6.58 11.71 23.71
CA ALA A 407 5.38 12.52 23.45
C ALA A 407 5.43 13.81 24.30
N ARG A 408 5.27 14.98 23.66
CA ARG A 408 5.22 16.24 24.39
C ARG A 408 3.95 16.34 25.20
N LYS A 409 4.06 16.60 26.49
CA LYS A 409 2.89 16.74 27.40
C LYS A 409 2.13 18.07 27.22
N THR A 410 2.74 19.07 26.59
CA THR A 410 2.17 20.42 26.46
C THR A 410 1.94 20.81 25.01
N ALA A 411 0.76 21.37 24.74
CA ALA A 411 0.42 21.95 23.41
C ALA A 411 1.37 23.11 23.05
N PRO A 412 1.70 23.30 21.75
CA PRO A 412 2.45 24.46 21.30
C PRO A 412 1.79 25.77 21.73
N PRO A 413 2.56 26.83 22.02
CA PRO A 413 2.03 28.11 22.51
C PRO A 413 0.94 28.72 21.63
N MET A 414 1.04 28.53 20.29
CA MET A 414 0.02 29.05 19.34
C MET A 414 -1.35 28.40 19.47
N LEU A 415 -1.43 27.15 19.96
CA LEU A 415 -2.73 26.48 20.19
C LEU A 415 -3.34 26.86 21.54
N ARG A 416 -2.55 27.44 22.46
CA ARG A 416 -3.06 27.97 23.74
C ARG A 416 -3.76 29.33 23.56
N ALA A 417 -3.28 30.15 22.61
CA ALA A 417 -3.83 31.49 22.38
C ALA A 417 -5.23 31.48 21.71
N ASP A 418 -5.53 30.44 20.90
CA ASP A 418 -6.86 30.31 20.25
C ASP A 418 -7.91 29.62 21.15
N GLY A 419 -7.50 28.89 22.19
CA GLY A 419 -8.41 28.24 23.14
C GLY A 419 -9.10 29.19 24.09
N ASP A 420 -8.44 30.31 24.44
CA ASP A 420 -9.00 31.32 25.36
C ASP A 420 -9.99 32.31 24.69
N LYS A 421 -10.18 32.21 23.36
CA LYS A 421 -11.16 33.06 22.66
C LYS A 421 -12.56 32.44 22.52
N TYR A 422 -12.74 31.19 23.00
CA TYR A 422 -14.00 30.44 22.86
C TYR A 422 -14.47 29.77 24.18
N THR A 423 -14.00 30.24 25.34
CA THR A 423 -14.65 30.08 26.63
C THR A 423 -15.38 31.40 26.99
#